data_ff14e0870a1c5e22e9a5bc7ba7a6e4b9
#
_entry.id   ff14e0870a1c5e22e9a5bc7ba7a6e4b9
#
_cell.length_a   1.000
_cell.length_b   1.000
_cell.length_c   1.000
_cell.angle_alpha   90.00
_cell.angle_beta   90.00
_cell.angle_gamma   90.00
#
_symmetry.space_group_name_H-M   'P 1'
#
loop_
_entity.id
_entity.type
_entity.pdbx_description
1 polymer ?
#
loop_
_entity_poly.entity_id
_entity_poly.type
_entity_poly.pdbx_seq_one_letter_code
_entity_poly.pdbx_strand_id
1 'polypeptide(L)'
;MGIAEVLSLLGGVALFLFGMSLMGDSLKMVAGSKLEVVLYRLSGTQLKGILLGTGVTAVIQSSSATSVMVVGFVNSEMMKVRQAIGIIMGAIIGTSITGWIICLSDIGGNTSGWMELLSTETLTSVVALIGIILYMFSGDMSRRHVGGILMGFAVLMFGMKAMSGAVSGLKDDENFVRILTDFSNPILGIIVGMAFTSVLQSASAAVGILQALAITGAVSFEVAFPIIMGIAIGAAVPVLLSAMGASADGKRTALSYLIIDLFGVIIVSVIFYAVNAFVHFGFMSRTMTAVSIALVNTLFRVVIVMILAPMTGLIEKFVSLFVKDDKERLKGLRDMDLLEERFLTHPALSIEQSRQVINSMARCVVKNVTDALSLVDKYTKDGFADVQKEEELVDRYEDKLGTYLVQITRLELTKQQNIMVGKYLHSITDFERMSDHALNIAECAQEMHDKKLSFSKYATHELSVLRSAVSEIVALAVKAFVEDDLSIAYRIEPLEEKIDSLCDEMKLHHINRISDGTCTLQLGFVFNDLLTNL
;
A
#
# COMPACT_ATOMS: atom_id res chain seq x y z
N MET A 1 -1.30 -21.18 -38.19
CA MET A 1 -1.26 -19.72 -37.99
C MET A 1 -0.20 -19.09 -38.87
N GLY A 2 -0.58 -18.10 -39.67
CA GLY A 2 0.40 -17.24 -40.39
C GLY A 2 1.02 -16.20 -39.47
N ILE A 3 2.16 -15.64 -39.85
CA ILE A 3 2.84 -14.59 -39.06
C ILE A 3 1.91 -13.39 -38.79
N ALA A 4 1.07 -13.02 -39.77
CA ALA A 4 0.12 -11.93 -39.63
C ALA A 4 -0.94 -12.17 -38.54
N GLU A 5 -1.43 -13.37 -38.41
CA GLU A 5 -2.41 -13.77 -37.38
C GLU A 5 -1.79 -13.77 -36.00
N VAL A 6 -0.53 -14.24 -35.85
CA VAL A 6 0.23 -14.17 -34.60
C VAL A 6 0.46 -12.72 -34.18
N LEU A 7 0.88 -11.86 -35.10
CA LEU A 7 1.07 -10.44 -34.83
C LEU A 7 -0.25 -9.73 -34.46
N SER A 8 -1.36 -10.09 -35.14
CA SER A 8 -2.69 -9.56 -34.81
C SER A 8 -3.14 -10.00 -33.42
N LEU A 9 -2.90 -11.26 -33.05
CA LEU A 9 -3.20 -11.77 -31.71
C LEU A 9 -2.38 -11.01 -30.63
N LEU A 10 -1.06 -10.89 -30.83
CA LEU A 10 -0.20 -10.17 -29.91
C LEU A 10 -0.57 -8.68 -29.81
N GLY A 11 -0.93 -8.04 -30.93
CA GLY A 11 -1.45 -6.66 -30.96
C GLY A 11 -2.77 -6.54 -30.20
N GLY A 12 -3.68 -7.50 -30.36
CA GLY A 12 -4.93 -7.58 -29.60
C GLY A 12 -4.69 -7.73 -28.10
N VAL A 13 -3.76 -8.61 -27.70
CA VAL A 13 -3.34 -8.77 -26.30
C VAL A 13 -2.75 -7.45 -25.74
N ALA A 14 -1.89 -6.79 -26.50
CA ALA A 14 -1.30 -5.52 -26.08
C ALA A 14 -2.37 -4.44 -25.86
N LEU A 15 -3.32 -4.28 -26.78
CA LEU A 15 -4.44 -3.35 -26.62
C LEU A 15 -5.33 -3.72 -25.41
N PHE A 16 -5.62 -5.00 -25.24
CA PHE A 16 -6.41 -5.48 -24.10
C PHE A 16 -5.74 -5.15 -22.77
N LEU A 17 -4.44 -5.45 -22.63
CA LEU A 17 -3.66 -5.15 -21.42
C LEU A 17 -3.56 -3.65 -21.17
N PHE A 18 -3.32 -2.86 -22.21
CA PHE A 18 -3.25 -1.40 -22.09
C PHE A 18 -4.60 -0.80 -21.67
N GLY A 19 -5.71 -1.24 -22.29
CA GLY A 19 -7.06 -0.81 -21.93
C GLY A 19 -7.40 -1.15 -20.47
N MET A 20 -7.03 -2.36 -20.01
CA MET A 20 -7.22 -2.79 -18.63
C MET A 20 -6.40 -1.96 -17.65
N SER A 21 -5.14 -1.67 -17.97
CA SER A 21 -4.27 -0.82 -17.14
C SER A 21 -4.82 0.60 -17.04
N LEU A 22 -5.15 1.22 -18.18
CA LEU A 22 -5.71 2.58 -18.22
C LEU A 22 -7.02 2.71 -17.43
N MET A 23 -7.91 1.72 -17.57
CA MET A 23 -9.16 1.67 -16.81
C MET A 23 -8.90 1.51 -15.31
N GLY A 24 -8.03 0.59 -14.92
CA GLY A 24 -7.70 0.30 -13.53
C GLY A 24 -7.02 1.47 -12.84
N ASP A 25 -6.05 2.13 -13.50
CA ASP A 25 -5.35 3.28 -12.94
C ASP A 25 -6.29 4.49 -12.80
N SER A 26 -7.14 4.73 -13.79
CA SER A 26 -8.16 5.78 -13.72
C SER A 26 -9.20 5.52 -12.63
N LEU A 27 -9.61 4.26 -12.41
CA LEU A 27 -10.50 3.87 -11.31
C LEU A 27 -9.85 4.11 -9.95
N LYS A 28 -8.56 3.77 -9.79
CA LYS A 28 -7.78 4.07 -8.57
C LYS A 28 -7.78 5.57 -8.26
N MET A 29 -7.56 6.41 -9.28
CA MET A 29 -7.52 7.86 -9.11
C MET A 29 -8.89 8.45 -8.74
N VAL A 30 -9.99 7.96 -9.31
CA VAL A 30 -11.36 8.37 -8.96
C VAL A 30 -11.73 7.91 -7.54
N ALA A 31 -11.38 6.68 -7.18
CA ALA A 31 -11.66 6.13 -5.86
C ALA A 31 -10.80 6.81 -4.76
N GLY A 32 -9.62 7.31 -5.13
CA GLY A 32 -8.71 8.06 -4.28
C GLY A 32 -8.17 7.26 -3.08
N SER A 33 -7.47 7.97 -2.20
CA SER A 33 -6.90 7.42 -0.96
C SER A 33 -7.96 6.88 0.02
N LYS A 34 -9.24 7.16 -0.21
CA LYS A 34 -10.32 6.68 0.65
C LYS A 34 -10.40 5.16 0.72
N LEU A 35 -10.11 4.46 -0.38
CA LEU A 35 -10.12 2.98 -0.40
C LEU A 35 -9.06 2.38 0.52
N GLU A 36 -7.87 2.95 0.54
CA GLU A 36 -6.75 2.49 1.37
C GLU A 36 -7.06 2.72 2.85
N VAL A 37 -7.61 3.89 3.19
CA VAL A 37 -8.07 4.23 4.55
C VAL A 37 -9.23 3.32 5.00
N VAL A 38 -10.16 3.01 4.11
CA VAL A 38 -11.29 2.10 4.37
C VAL A 38 -10.79 0.68 4.64
N LEU A 39 -9.84 0.17 3.85
CA LEU A 39 -9.21 -1.13 4.08
C LEU A 39 -8.61 -1.24 5.48
N TYR A 40 -7.87 -0.22 5.89
CA TYR A 40 -7.22 -0.19 7.19
C TYR A 40 -8.23 -0.09 8.35
N ARG A 41 -9.17 0.87 8.29
CA ARG A 41 -10.07 1.17 9.44
C ARG A 41 -11.19 0.14 9.64
N LEU A 42 -11.68 -0.50 8.59
CA LEU A 42 -12.88 -1.33 8.65
C LEU A 42 -12.61 -2.84 8.68
N SER A 43 -11.35 -3.28 8.65
CA SER A 43 -10.97 -4.70 8.63
C SER A 43 -11.12 -5.45 9.97
N GLY A 44 -11.90 -4.93 10.91
CA GLY A 44 -11.99 -5.43 12.28
C GLY A 44 -12.51 -6.88 12.45
N THR A 45 -13.21 -7.45 11.45
CA THR A 45 -13.67 -8.86 11.46
C THR A 45 -13.37 -9.52 10.13
N GLN A 46 -13.21 -10.85 10.12
CA GLN A 46 -12.89 -11.61 8.91
C GLN A 46 -13.91 -11.37 7.77
N LEU A 47 -15.22 -11.40 8.07
CA LEU A 47 -16.26 -11.16 7.08
C LEU A 47 -16.19 -9.74 6.50
N LYS A 48 -15.95 -8.74 7.34
CA LYS A 48 -15.73 -7.36 6.87
C LYS A 48 -14.49 -7.29 5.99
N GLY A 49 -13.40 -7.97 6.36
CA GLY A 49 -12.19 -8.08 5.54
C GLY A 49 -12.49 -8.66 4.15
N ILE A 50 -13.24 -9.77 4.07
CA ILE A 50 -13.63 -10.39 2.79
C ILE A 50 -14.45 -9.42 1.94
N LEU A 51 -15.49 -8.78 2.51
CA LEU A 51 -16.32 -7.83 1.78
C LEU A 51 -15.52 -6.62 1.29
N LEU A 52 -14.65 -6.09 2.15
CA LEU A 52 -13.77 -4.97 1.81
C LEU A 52 -12.77 -5.35 0.72
N GLY A 53 -12.08 -6.48 0.85
CA GLY A 53 -11.15 -6.97 -0.16
C GLY A 53 -11.83 -7.19 -1.51
N THR A 54 -13.07 -7.73 -1.52
CA THR A 54 -13.88 -7.89 -2.73
C THR A 54 -14.20 -6.54 -3.36
N GLY A 55 -14.71 -5.58 -2.57
CA GLY A 55 -15.09 -4.25 -3.06
C GLY A 55 -13.89 -3.46 -3.58
N VAL A 56 -12.79 -3.43 -2.83
CA VAL A 56 -11.57 -2.72 -3.22
C VAL A 56 -10.98 -3.31 -4.49
N THR A 57 -10.86 -4.64 -4.57
CA THR A 57 -10.32 -5.29 -5.76
C THR A 57 -11.23 -5.10 -6.98
N ALA A 58 -12.55 -5.09 -6.80
CA ALA A 58 -13.50 -4.78 -7.86
C ALA A 58 -13.29 -3.37 -8.43
N VAL A 59 -13.00 -2.40 -7.57
CA VAL A 59 -12.73 -1.01 -7.98
C VAL A 59 -11.32 -0.88 -8.56
N ILE A 60 -10.29 -1.40 -7.88
CA ILE A 60 -8.88 -1.31 -8.35
C ILE A 60 -8.64 -2.18 -9.60
N GLN A 61 -9.49 -3.18 -9.86
CA GLN A 61 -9.35 -4.18 -10.93
C GLN A 61 -8.06 -5.00 -10.86
N SER A 62 -7.43 -5.07 -9.67
CA SER A 62 -6.17 -5.78 -9.44
C SER A 62 -6.12 -6.39 -8.04
N SER A 63 -6.24 -7.71 -7.95
CA SER A 63 -6.06 -8.44 -6.68
C SER A 63 -4.62 -8.40 -6.20
N SER A 64 -3.66 -8.40 -7.12
CA SER A 64 -2.24 -8.28 -6.78
C SER A 64 -1.96 -6.94 -6.11
N ALA A 65 -2.45 -5.82 -6.68
CA ALA A 65 -2.28 -4.50 -6.09
C ALA A 65 -2.92 -4.40 -4.69
N THR A 66 -4.17 -4.89 -4.54
CA THR A 66 -4.84 -4.95 -3.24
C THR A 66 -4.05 -5.78 -2.22
N SER A 67 -3.53 -6.94 -2.63
CA SER A 67 -2.77 -7.83 -1.73
C SER A 67 -1.39 -7.24 -1.38
N VAL A 68 -0.71 -6.57 -2.32
CA VAL A 68 0.55 -5.86 -2.05
C VAL A 68 0.35 -4.74 -1.03
N MET A 69 -0.73 -3.95 -1.15
CA MET A 69 -1.09 -2.96 -0.13
C MET A 69 -1.28 -3.60 1.24
N VAL A 70 -2.00 -4.71 1.30
CA VAL A 70 -2.26 -5.44 2.55
C VAL A 70 -0.97 -6.01 3.15
N VAL A 71 -0.05 -6.53 2.32
CA VAL A 71 1.31 -6.90 2.74
C VAL A 71 2.05 -5.70 3.32
N GLY A 72 1.93 -4.52 2.70
CA GLY A 72 2.50 -3.27 3.19
C GLY A 72 1.93 -2.85 4.56
N PHE A 73 0.60 -2.93 4.75
CA PHE A 73 -0.03 -2.63 6.03
C PHE A 73 0.40 -3.59 7.15
N VAL A 74 0.59 -4.87 6.84
CA VAL A 74 1.09 -5.84 7.80
C VAL A 74 2.58 -5.61 8.07
N ASN A 75 3.38 -5.31 7.05
CA ASN A 75 4.79 -4.98 7.18
C ASN A 75 5.02 -3.76 8.09
N SER A 76 4.13 -2.79 8.03
CA SER A 76 4.11 -1.57 8.86
C SER A 76 3.40 -1.76 10.22
N GLU A 77 3.13 -2.98 10.63
CA GLU A 77 2.42 -3.33 11.89
C GLU A 77 1.02 -2.68 12.04
N MET A 78 0.48 -2.06 10.98
CA MET A 78 -0.84 -1.45 10.96
C MET A 78 -1.97 -2.49 10.98
N MET A 79 -1.68 -3.70 10.50
CA MET A 79 -2.66 -4.76 10.37
C MET A 79 -2.07 -6.12 10.80
N LYS A 80 -2.85 -6.95 11.46
CA LYS A 80 -2.45 -8.31 11.81
C LYS A 80 -2.59 -9.25 10.62
N VAL A 81 -1.73 -10.26 10.50
CA VAL A 81 -1.77 -11.29 9.45
C VAL A 81 -3.16 -11.90 9.30
N ARG A 82 -3.86 -12.18 10.40
CA ARG A 82 -5.20 -12.75 10.38
C ARG A 82 -6.25 -11.85 9.71
N GLN A 83 -6.16 -10.52 9.89
CA GLN A 83 -7.03 -9.55 9.22
C GLN A 83 -6.72 -9.48 7.72
N ALA A 84 -5.42 -9.48 7.40
CA ALA A 84 -4.91 -9.49 6.04
C ALA A 84 -5.41 -10.69 5.23
N ILE A 85 -5.42 -11.90 5.82
CA ILE A 85 -5.94 -13.12 5.19
C ILE A 85 -7.41 -12.93 4.76
N GLY A 86 -8.24 -12.28 5.60
CA GLY A 86 -9.62 -11.98 5.24
C GLY A 86 -9.74 -11.07 4.02
N ILE A 87 -8.92 -10.02 3.94
CA ILE A 87 -8.93 -9.09 2.80
C ILE A 87 -8.40 -9.79 1.53
N ILE A 88 -7.37 -10.62 1.64
CA ILE A 88 -6.84 -11.42 0.53
C ILE A 88 -7.91 -12.36 -0.01
N MET A 89 -8.66 -13.06 0.84
CA MET A 89 -9.80 -13.89 0.42
C MET A 89 -10.84 -13.07 -0.35
N GLY A 90 -11.11 -11.84 0.12
CA GLY A 90 -11.97 -10.93 -0.60
C GLY A 90 -11.40 -10.50 -1.95
N ALA A 91 -10.12 -10.21 -2.02
CA ALA A 91 -9.43 -9.83 -3.27
C ALA A 91 -9.48 -10.97 -4.31
N ILE A 92 -9.37 -12.22 -3.87
CA ILE A 92 -9.54 -13.40 -4.73
C ILE A 92 -10.94 -13.41 -5.38
N ILE A 93 -12.01 -13.14 -4.62
CA ILE A 93 -13.37 -13.03 -5.18
C ILE A 93 -13.49 -11.81 -6.11
N GLY A 94 -12.97 -10.64 -5.68
CA GLY A 94 -13.06 -9.38 -6.42
C GLY A 94 -12.47 -9.44 -7.83
N THR A 95 -11.44 -10.27 -8.03
CA THR A 95 -10.83 -10.51 -9.35
C THR A 95 -11.82 -11.01 -10.38
N SER A 96 -12.85 -11.76 -9.96
CA SER A 96 -13.84 -12.31 -10.89
C SER A 96 -14.74 -11.25 -11.52
N ILE A 97 -14.88 -10.07 -10.92
CA ILE A 97 -15.69 -8.97 -11.44
C ILE A 97 -15.17 -8.46 -12.79
N THR A 98 -13.85 -8.49 -13.00
CA THR A 98 -13.26 -8.13 -14.30
C THR A 98 -13.80 -9.02 -15.41
N GLY A 99 -13.94 -10.33 -15.18
CA GLY A 99 -14.52 -11.26 -16.15
C GLY A 99 -15.96 -10.89 -16.54
N TRP A 100 -16.76 -10.36 -15.62
CA TRP A 100 -18.12 -9.88 -15.91
C TRP A 100 -18.13 -8.58 -16.69
N ILE A 101 -17.18 -7.68 -16.44
CA ILE A 101 -17.00 -6.46 -17.26
C ILE A 101 -16.68 -6.84 -18.69
N ILE A 102 -15.84 -7.84 -18.90
CA ILE A 102 -15.49 -8.36 -20.23
C ILE A 102 -16.71 -8.96 -20.93
N CYS A 103 -17.62 -9.63 -20.20
CA CYS A 103 -18.84 -10.19 -20.78
C CYS A 103 -19.77 -9.14 -21.41
N LEU A 104 -19.61 -7.85 -21.06
CA LEU A 104 -20.35 -6.78 -21.73
C LEU A 104 -20.03 -6.68 -23.23
N SER A 105 -18.89 -7.27 -23.67
CA SER A 105 -18.52 -7.34 -25.07
C SER A 105 -19.36 -8.31 -25.89
N ASP A 106 -20.00 -9.29 -25.26
CA ASP A 106 -20.77 -10.35 -25.92
C ASP A 106 -22.28 -10.03 -25.96
N ILE A 107 -22.70 -8.85 -25.47
CA ILE A 107 -24.09 -8.40 -25.48
C ILE A 107 -24.39 -7.81 -26.87
N GLY A 108 -25.11 -8.55 -27.73
CA GLY A 108 -25.62 -7.99 -29.00
C GLY A 108 -25.32 -8.82 -30.23
N GLY A 109 -25.42 -10.16 -30.16
CA GLY A 109 -25.43 -11.00 -31.36
C GLY A 109 -26.63 -10.70 -32.25
N ASN A 110 -26.39 -10.57 -33.56
CA ASN A 110 -27.35 -10.56 -34.67
C ASN A 110 -28.69 -9.82 -34.46
N THR A 111 -28.65 -8.53 -34.16
CA THR A 111 -29.82 -7.67 -34.10
C THR A 111 -29.86 -6.76 -35.34
N SER A 112 -30.99 -6.73 -36.05
CA SER A 112 -31.22 -5.87 -37.21
C SER A 112 -32.07 -4.65 -36.85
N GLY A 113 -31.81 -3.53 -37.52
CA GLY A 113 -32.57 -2.27 -37.34
C GLY A 113 -32.04 -1.40 -36.21
N TRP A 114 -32.94 -0.69 -35.52
CA TRP A 114 -32.56 0.25 -34.44
C TRP A 114 -31.85 -0.43 -33.25
N MET A 115 -31.99 -1.74 -33.10
CA MET A 115 -31.25 -2.53 -32.12
C MET A 115 -29.75 -2.66 -32.47
N GLU A 116 -29.32 -2.39 -33.70
CA GLU A 116 -27.91 -2.32 -34.09
C GLU A 116 -27.17 -1.18 -33.35
N LEU A 117 -27.89 -0.12 -32.97
CA LEU A 117 -27.36 0.94 -32.11
C LEU A 117 -27.00 0.47 -30.70
N LEU A 118 -27.58 -0.64 -30.25
CA LEU A 118 -27.27 -1.30 -28.98
C LEU A 118 -26.23 -2.40 -29.13
N SER A 119 -25.69 -2.60 -30.33
CA SER A 119 -24.60 -3.55 -30.53
C SER A 119 -23.37 -3.14 -29.73
N THR A 120 -22.62 -4.12 -29.26
CA THR A 120 -21.39 -3.90 -28.49
C THR A 120 -20.39 -3.00 -29.21
N GLU A 121 -20.33 -3.08 -30.54
CA GLU A 121 -19.43 -2.27 -31.38
C GLU A 121 -19.82 -0.80 -31.35
N THR A 122 -21.10 -0.49 -31.54
CA THR A 122 -21.62 0.86 -31.51
C THR A 122 -21.50 1.45 -30.11
N LEU A 123 -21.88 0.67 -29.09
CA LEU A 123 -21.78 1.10 -27.69
C LEU A 123 -20.33 1.40 -27.32
N THR A 124 -19.39 0.52 -27.67
CA THR A 124 -17.96 0.70 -27.42
C THR A 124 -17.43 1.96 -28.11
N SER A 125 -17.86 2.22 -29.35
CA SER A 125 -17.46 3.42 -30.11
C SER A 125 -18.02 4.69 -29.49
N VAL A 126 -19.26 4.69 -29.02
CA VAL A 126 -19.86 5.83 -28.29
C VAL A 126 -19.15 6.07 -26.96
N VAL A 127 -18.86 5.02 -26.21
CA VAL A 127 -18.09 5.08 -24.96
C VAL A 127 -16.69 5.65 -25.21
N ALA A 128 -16.02 5.22 -26.30
CA ALA A 128 -14.73 5.76 -26.70
C ALA A 128 -14.80 7.26 -27.01
N LEU A 129 -15.83 7.70 -27.76
CA LEU A 129 -16.01 9.11 -28.12
C LEU A 129 -16.24 9.97 -26.87
N ILE A 130 -17.13 9.55 -25.98
CA ILE A 130 -17.35 10.25 -24.72
C ILE A 130 -16.08 10.23 -23.87
N GLY A 131 -15.41 9.10 -23.79
CA GLY A 131 -14.19 8.90 -23.03
C GLY A 131 -13.08 9.84 -23.48
N ILE A 132 -12.80 9.94 -24.79
CA ILE A 132 -11.73 10.80 -25.30
C ILE A 132 -12.05 12.29 -25.10
N ILE A 133 -13.32 12.70 -25.24
CA ILE A 133 -13.74 14.07 -24.99
C ILE A 133 -13.47 14.45 -23.52
N LEU A 134 -13.87 13.59 -22.57
CA LEU A 134 -13.63 13.84 -21.16
C LEU A 134 -12.14 13.78 -20.81
N TYR A 135 -11.39 12.85 -21.41
CA TYR A 135 -9.96 12.65 -21.13
C TYR A 135 -9.10 13.82 -21.64
N MET A 136 -9.37 14.33 -22.84
CA MET A 136 -8.53 15.37 -23.48
C MET A 136 -9.01 16.81 -23.21
N PHE A 137 -10.31 17.03 -23.12
CA PHE A 137 -10.87 18.41 -23.12
C PHE A 137 -11.41 18.84 -21.75
N SER A 138 -11.45 17.95 -20.74
CA SER A 138 -11.88 18.36 -19.41
C SER A 138 -10.75 19.07 -18.64
N GLY A 139 -11.04 20.23 -18.08
CA GLY A 139 -10.15 20.94 -17.15
C GLY A 139 -10.19 20.38 -15.71
N ASP A 140 -11.16 19.51 -15.40
CA ASP A 140 -11.33 18.90 -14.09
C ASP A 140 -10.68 17.50 -14.09
N MET A 141 -9.71 17.30 -13.18
CA MET A 141 -8.98 16.05 -13.05
C MET A 141 -9.90 14.85 -12.78
N SER A 142 -10.95 15.00 -11.97
CA SER A 142 -11.90 13.92 -11.70
C SER A 142 -12.64 13.46 -12.96
N ARG A 143 -13.09 14.41 -13.79
CA ARG A 143 -13.74 14.10 -15.09
C ARG A 143 -12.75 13.50 -16.08
N ARG A 144 -11.49 13.94 -16.06
CA ARG A 144 -10.42 13.37 -16.88
C ARG A 144 -10.18 11.89 -16.54
N HIS A 145 -10.18 11.54 -15.26
CA HIS A 145 -10.08 10.13 -14.85
C HIS A 145 -11.32 9.32 -15.25
N VAL A 146 -12.52 9.88 -15.18
CA VAL A 146 -13.72 9.22 -15.71
C VAL A 146 -13.57 8.99 -17.24
N GLY A 147 -13.03 9.95 -17.96
CA GLY A 147 -12.67 9.79 -19.37
C GLY A 147 -11.67 8.63 -19.59
N GLY A 148 -10.66 8.51 -18.72
CA GLY A 148 -9.70 7.41 -18.73
C GLY A 148 -10.34 6.04 -18.50
N ILE A 149 -11.32 5.93 -17.60
CA ILE A 149 -12.11 4.69 -17.39
C ILE A 149 -12.82 4.28 -18.68
N LEU A 150 -13.53 5.22 -19.30
CA LEU A 150 -14.30 4.97 -20.52
C LEU A 150 -13.39 4.62 -21.71
N MET A 151 -12.28 5.32 -21.87
CA MET A 151 -11.28 5.01 -22.90
C MET A 151 -10.61 3.65 -22.66
N GLY A 152 -10.22 3.35 -21.41
CA GLY A 152 -9.64 2.08 -21.04
C GLY A 152 -10.58 0.91 -21.35
N PHE A 153 -11.88 1.06 -21.01
CA PHE A 153 -12.91 0.09 -21.37
C PHE A 153 -13.02 -0.11 -22.89
N ALA A 154 -13.07 0.98 -23.65
CA ALA A 154 -13.19 0.90 -25.10
C ALA A 154 -11.96 0.22 -25.74
N VAL A 155 -10.75 0.59 -25.33
CA VAL A 155 -9.51 -0.02 -25.85
C VAL A 155 -9.43 -1.52 -25.48
N LEU A 156 -9.85 -1.89 -24.25
CA LEU A 156 -9.96 -3.28 -23.82
C LEU A 156 -10.89 -4.08 -24.74
N MET A 157 -12.07 -3.53 -25.06
CA MET A 157 -13.05 -4.17 -25.96
C MET A 157 -12.52 -4.34 -27.39
N PHE A 158 -11.84 -3.33 -27.94
CA PHE A 158 -11.19 -3.43 -29.25
C PHE A 158 -10.07 -4.46 -29.25
N GLY A 159 -9.26 -4.51 -28.19
CA GLY A 159 -8.23 -5.53 -28.00
C GLY A 159 -8.79 -6.95 -27.98
N MET A 160 -9.91 -7.16 -27.27
CA MET A 160 -10.58 -8.46 -27.21
C MET A 160 -11.16 -8.87 -28.57
N LYS A 161 -11.77 -7.93 -29.31
CA LYS A 161 -12.25 -8.19 -30.67
C LYS A 161 -11.10 -8.56 -31.60
N ALA A 162 -9.97 -7.87 -31.53
CA ALA A 162 -8.78 -8.18 -32.33
C ALA A 162 -8.23 -9.59 -32.02
N MET A 163 -8.17 -9.96 -30.71
CA MET A 163 -7.78 -11.31 -30.31
C MET A 163 -8.73 -12.38 -30.87
N SER A 164 -10.03 -12.20 -30.66
CA SER A 164 -11.05 -13.15 -31.15
C SER A 164 -11.01 -13.30 -32.68
N GLY A 165 -10.82 -12.19 -33.41
CA GLY A 165 -10.67 -12.21 -34.86
C GLY A 165 -9.43 -12.95 -35.32
N ALA A 166 -8.29 -12.75 -34.65
CA ALA A 166 -7.02 -13.39 -34.98
C ALA A 166 -7.06 -14.94 -34.80
N VAL A 167 -7.84 -15.42 -33.82
CA VAL A 167 -7.94 -16.84 -33.50
C VAL A 167 -9.18 -17.54 -34.11
N SER A 168 -10.05 -16.79 -34.78
CA SER A 168 -11.30 -17.32 -35.33
C SER A 168 -11.09 -18.47 -36.36
N GLY A 169 -10.00 -18.40 -37.12
CA GLY A 169 -9.62 -19.48 -38.08
C GLY A 169 -8.99 -20.72 -37.45
N LEU A 170 -8.58 -20.64 -36.16
CA LEU A 170 -7.93 -21.79 -35.49
C LEU A 170 -8.92 -22.89 -35.08
N LYS A 171 -10.20 -22.58 -35.04
CA LYS A 171 -11.26 -23.53 -34.71
C LYS A 171 -11.22 -24.78 -35.62
N ASP A 172 -10.85 -24.57 -36.87
CA ASP A 172 -10.82 -25.62 -37.90
C ASP A 172 -9.40 -26.21 -38.12
N ASP A 173 -8.39 -25.75 -37.35
CA ASP A 173 -7.01 -26.28 -37.41
C ASP A 173 -6.88 -27.52 -36.50
N GLU A 174 -6.70 -28.70 -37.09
CA GLU A 174 -6.58 -29.97 -36.37
C GLU A 174 -5.46 -29.98 -35.32
N ASN A 175 -4.32 -29.30 -35.59
CA ASN A 175 -3.21 -29.24 -34.66
C ASN A 175 -3.57 -28.36 -33.43
N PHE A 176 -4.28 -27.26 -33.65
CA PHE A 176 -4.74 -26.41 -32.57
C PHE A 176 -5.77 -27.10 -31.67
N VAL A 177 -6.75 -27.76 -32.27
CA VAL A 177 -7.74 -28.54 -31.53
C VAL A 177 -7.09 -29.67 -30.75
N ARG A 178 -6.08 -30.33 -31.31
CA ARG A 178 -5.31 -31.37 -30.62
C ARG A 178 -4.55 -30.81 -29.42
N ILE A 179 -3.85 -29.67 -29.56
CA ILE A 179 -3.17 -29.01 -28.45
C ILE A 179 -4.16 -28.61 -27.33
N LEU A 180 -5.33 -28.10 -27.71
CA LEU A 180 -6.38 -27.77 -26.71
C LEU A 180 -6.90 -29.05 -26.02
N THR A 181 -7.03 -30.15 -26.77
CA THR A 181 -7.47 -31.44 -26.19
C THR A 181 -6.45 -32.00 -25.21
N ASP A 182 -5.15 -31.79 -25.44
CA ASP A 182 -4.11 -32.17 -24.48
C ASP A 182 -4.25 -31.40 -23.15
N PHE A 183 -4.76 -30.18 -23.18
CA PHE A 183 -5.04 -29.38 -21.97
C PHE A 183 -6.30 -29.82 -21.21
N SER A 184 -7.09 -30.77 -21.73
CA SER A 184 -8.17 -31.42 -20.99
C SER A 184 -7.64 -32.28 -19.83
N ASN A 185 -6.36 -32.65 -19.84
CA ASN A 185 -5.70 -33.24 -18.68
C ASN A 185 -5.67 -32.20 -17.53
N PRO A 186 -6.31 -32.49 -16.38
CA PRO A 186 -6.45 -31.52 -15.32
C PRO A 186 -5.10 -30.96 -14.78
N ILE A 187 -4.10 -31.83 -14.67
CA ILE A 187 -2.78 -31.43 -14.16
C ILE A 187 -2.08 -30.51 -15.17
N LEU A 188 -2.12 -30.86 -16.45
CA LEU A 188 -1.49 -30.07 -17.50
C LEU A 188 -2.18 -28.70 -17.65
N GLY A 189 -3.53 -28.69 -17.65
CA GLY A 189 -4.30 -27.44 -17.70
C GLY A 189 -4.01 -26.51 -16.54
N ILE A 190 -3.88 -27.03 -15.31
CA ILE A 190 -3.49 -26.24 -14.12
C ILE A 190 -2.07 -25.68 -14.29
N ILE A 191 -1.10 -26.49 -14.73
CA ILE A 191 0.29 -26.03 -14.93
C ILE A 191 0.35 -24.93 -15.98
N VAL A 192 -0.35 -25.09 -17.11
CA VAL A 192 -0.38 -24.10 -18.19
C VAL A 192 -1.03 -22.80 -17.72
N GLY A 193 -2.19 -22.87 -17.05
CA GLY A 193 -2.85 -21.69 -16.49
C GLY A 193 -1.97 -20.97 -15.47
N MET A 194 -1.29 -21.70 -14.59
CA MET A 194 -0.35 -21.16 -13.60
C MET A 194 0.84 -20.49 -14.27
N ALA A 195 1.52 -21.15 -15.20
CA ALA A 195 2.70 -20.61 -15.89
C ALA A 195 2.32 -19.35 -16.69
N PHE A 196 1.21 -19.40 -17.43
CA PHE A 196 0.72 -18.29 -18.23
C PHE A 196 0.42 -17.05 -17.37
N THR A 197 -0.29 -17.25 -16.26
CA THR A 197 -0.61 -16.14 -15.34
C THR A 197 0.62 -15.61 -14.63
N SER A 198 1.56 -16.47 -14.28
CA SER A 198 2.83 -16.06 -13.65
C SER A 198 3.66 -15.16 -14.57
N VAL A 199 3.65 -15.44 -15.88
CA VAL A 199 4.33 -14.60 -16.89
C VAL A 199 3.58 -13.29 -17.10
N LEU A 200 2.26 -13.32 -17.24
CA LEU A 200 1.42 -12.12 -17.43
C LEU A 200 1.32 -11.26 -16.16
N GLN A 201 1.59 -11.85 -15.00
CA GLN A 201 1.43 -11.22 -13.67
C GLN A 201 0.02 -10.64 -13.43
N SER A 202 -0.98 -11.11 -14.14
CA SER A 202 -2.36 -10.64 -14.06
C SER A 202 -3.37 -11.77 -14.31
N ALA A 203 -4.06 -12.17 -13.25
CA ALA A 203 -5.12 -13.17 -13.35
C ALA A 203 -6.32 -12.69 -14.19
N SER A 204 -6.68 -11.40 -14.06
CA SER A 204 -7.77 -10.81 -14.85
C SER A 204 -7.46 -10.84 -16.34
N ALA A 205 -6.22 -10.55 -16.72
CA ALA A 205 -5.76 -10.61 -18.10
C ALA A 205 -5.80 -12.05 -18.63
N ALA A 206 -5.32 -13.01 -17.84
CA ALA A 206 -5.33 -14.42 -18.23
C ALA A 206 -6.76 -14.96 -18.45
N VAL A 207 -7.70 -14.61 -17.56
CA VAL A 207 -9.12 -14.95 -17.73
C VAL A 207 -9.71 -14.26 -18.97
N GLY A 208 -9.39 -12.99 -19.21
CA GLY A 208 -9.86 -12.26 -20.39
C GLY A 208 -9.38 -12.85 -21.70
N ILE A 209 -8.13 -13.31 -21.78
CA ILE A 209 -7.59 -14.02 -22.93
C ILE A 209 -8.31 -15.37 -23.12
N LEU A 210 -8.57 -16.10 -22.03
CA LEU A 210 -9.34 -17.34 -22.08
C LEU A 210 -10.79 -17.09 -22.57
N GLN A 211 -11.42 -15.99 -22.14
CA GLN A 211 -12.74 -15.57 -22.63
C GLN A 211 -12.71 -15.21 -24.11
N ALA A 212 -11.69 -14.51 -24.59
CA ALA A 212 -11.53 -14.20 -26.01
C ALA A 212 -11.37 -15.48 -26.85
N LEU A 213 -10.61 -16.46 -26.37
CA LEU A 213 -10.50 -17.77 -27.00
C LEU A 213 -11.85 -18.53 -27.00
N ALA A 214 -12.62 -18.44 -25.92
CA ALA A 214 -13.91 -19.13 -25.83
C ALA A 214 -14.97 -18.60 -26.82
N ILE A 215 -14.91 -17.32 -27.19
CA ILE A 215 -15.79 -16.73 -28.21
C ILE A 215 -15.65 -17.47 -29.56
N THR A 216 -14.49 -18.05 -29.84
CA THR A 216 -14.28 -18.84 -31.06
C THR A 216 -15.06 -20.17 -31.08
N GLY A 217 -15.58 -20.62 -29.93
CA GLY A 217 -16.26 -21.91 -29.78
C GLY A 217 -15.30 -23.10 -29.72
N ALA A 218 -13.98 -22.89 -29.63
CA ALA A 218 -12.98 -23.96 -29.58
C ALA A 218 -12.69 -24.47 -28.15
N VAL A 219 -13.09 -23.73 -27.12
CA VAL A 219 -12.77 -24.04 -25.71
C VAL A 219 -13.96 -24.77 -25.06
N SER A 220 -13.74 -26.01 -24.63
CA SER A 220 -14.72 -26.77 -23.83
C SER A 220 -14.55 -26.53 -22.33
N PHE A 221 -15.55 -26.98 -21.52
CA PHE A 221 -15.46 -26.89 -20.06
C PHE A 221 -14.27 -27.67 -19.50
N GLU A 222 -14.01 -28.86 -20.03
CA GLU A 222 -12.91 -29.73 -19.61
C GLU A 222 -11.52 -29.10 -19.82
N VAL A 223 -11.39 -28.22 -20.80
CA VAL A 223 -10.17 -27.43 -21.05
C VAL A 223 -10.13 -26.18 -20.19
N ALA A 224 -11.23 -25.41 -20.15
CA ALA A 224 -11.27 -24.12 -19.43
C ALA A 224 -11.12 -24.27 -17.94
N PHE A 225 -11.78 -25.27 -17.33
CA PHE A 225 -11.84 -25.37 -15.88
C PHE A 225 -10.47 -25.58 -15.20
N PRO A 226 -9.62 -26.53 -15.64
CA PRO A 226 -8.28 -26.67 -15.08
C PRO A 226 -7.38 -25.45 -15.34
N ILE A 227 -7.53 -24.78 -16.49
CA ILE A 227 -6.80 -23.53 -16.76
C ILE A 227 -7.21 -22.43 -15.78
N ILE A 228 -8.52 -22.26 -15.49
CA ILE A 228 -9.02 -21.30 -14.49
C ILE A 228 -8.41 -21.57 -13.10
N MET A 229 -8.34 -22.85 -12.71
CA MET A 229 -7.70 -23.25 -11.45
C MET A 229 -6.21 -22.90 -11.43
N GLY A 230 -5.49 -23.13 -12.54
CA GLY A 230 -4.10 -22.74 -12.67
C GLY A 230 -3.89 -21.23 -12.63
N ILE A 231 -4.77 -20.45 -13.28
CA ILE A 231 -4.77 -18.99 -13.24
C ILE A 231 -4.84 -18.47 -11.79
N ALA A 232 -5.63 -19.10 -10.93
CA ALA A 232 -5.73 -18.73 -9.53
C ALA A 232 -4.37 -18.84 -8.82
N ILE A 233 -3.69 -19.99 -8.94
CA ILE A 233 -2.37 -20.19 -8.31
C ILE A 233 -1.33 -19.19 -8.85
N GLY A 234 -1.30 -18.97 -10.17
CA GLY A 234 -0.36 -18.04 -10.81
C GLY A 234 -0.53 -16.60 -10.36
N ALA A 235 -1.73 -16.21 -9.91
CA ALA A 235 -2.03 -14.89 -9.39
C ALA A 235 -1.25 -14.53 -8.10
N ALA A 236 -0.77 -15.53 -7.37
CA ALA A 236 0.02 -15.30 -6.16
C ALA A 236 1.46 -14.82 -6.46
N VAL A 237 1.99 -15.09 -7.66
CA VAL A 237 3.40 -14.80 -7.98
C VAL A 237 3.78 -13.32 -7.82
N PRO A 238 3.04 -12.33 -8.33
CA PRO A 238 3.36 -10.92 -8.11
C PRO A 238 3.38 -10.53 -6.63
N VAL A 239 2.47 -11.10 -5.83
CA VAL A 239 2.37 -10.81 -4.39
C VAL A 239 3.56 -11.40 -3.64
N LEU A 240 3.99 -12.61 -3.99
CA LEU A 240 5.19 -13.23 -3.42
C LEU A 240 6.46 -12.46 -3.77
N LEU A 241 6.60 -12.01 -5.01
CA LEU A 241 7.73 -11.19 -5.43
C LEU A 241 7.78 -9.86 -4.67
N SER A 242 6.62 -9.23 -4.46
CA SER A 242 6.54 -7.98 -3.70
C SER A 242 6.90 -8.15 -2.22
N ALA A 243 6.78 -9.33 -1.66
CA ALA A 243 7.13 -9.62 -0.28
C ALA A 243 8.59 -9.99 -0.06
N MET A 244 9.41 -10.07 -1.12
CA MET A 244 10.86 -10.27 -1.01
C MET A 244 11.49 -9.07 -0.30
N GLY A 245 12.00 -9.26 0.91
CA GLY A 245 12.51 -8.16 1.74
C GLY A 245 11.55 -7.67 2.83
N ALA A 246 10.26 -8.04 2.79
CA ALA A 246 9.31 -7.69 3.85
C ALA A 246 9.65 -8.36 5.19
N SER A 247 9.05 -7.85 6.26
CA SER A 247 9.07 -8.48 7.60
C SER A 247 8.52 -9.92 7.56
N ALA A 248 8.74 -10.67 8.62
CA ALA A 248 8.21 -12.03 8.73
C ALA A 248 6.68 -12.06 8.51
N ASP A 249 5.95 -11.11 9.09
CA ASP A 249 4.49 -11.04 8.96
C ASP A 249 4.04 -10.58 7.57
N GLY A 250 4.80 -9.69 6.91
CA GLY A 250 4.58 -9.35 5.49
C GLY A 250 4.75 -10.57 4.58
N LYS A 251 5.81 -11.36 4.79
CA LYS A 251 6.06 -12.63 4.06
C LYS A 251 4.97 -13.66 4.34
N ARG A 252 4.52 -13.82 5.60
CA ARG A 252 3.40 -14.69 5.98
C ARG A 252 2.11 -14.30 5.25
N THR A 253 1.87 -13.00 5.15
CA THR A 253 0.70 -12.45 4.45
C THR A 253 0.75 -12.78 2.96
N ALA A 254 1.86 -12.57 2.28
CA ALA A 254 2.02 -12.92 0.87
C ALA A 254 1.92 -14.44 0.63
N LEU A 255 2.53 -15.24 1.49
CA LEU A 255 2.46 -16.69 1.42
C LEU A 255 1.03 -17.20 1.63
N SER A 256 0.22 -16.51 2.45
CA SER A 256 -1.17 -16.91 2.66
C SER A 256 -2.01 -16.83 1.38
N TYR A 257 -1.72 -15.89 0.47
CA TYR A 257 -2.37 -15.84 -0.85
C TYR A 257 -2.13 -17.14 -1.63
N LEU A 258 -0.87 -17.55 -1.76
CA LEU A 258 -0.52 -18.80 -2.45
C LEU A 258 -1.18 -20.03 -1.80
N ILE A 259 -1.16 -20.10 -0.47
CA ILE A 259 -1.71 -21.23 0.29
C ILE A 259 -3.22 -21.33 0.12
N ILE A 260 -3.94 -20.20 0.11
CA ILE A 260 -5.39 -20.16 -0.12
C ILE A 260 -5.72 -20.72 -1.51
N ASP A 261 -5.05 -20.22 -2.55
CA ASP A 261 -5.33 -20.66 -3.91
C ASP A 261 -4.87 -22.11 -4.13
N LEU A 262 -3.70 -22.50 -3.62
CA LEU A 262 -3.19 -23.87 -3.77
C LEU A 262 -4.11 -24.91 -3.10
N PHE A 263 -4.46 -24.70 -1.82
CA PHE A 263 -5.37 -25.60 -1.12
C PHE A 263 -6.77 -25.56 -1.70
N GLY A 264 -7.24 -24.37 -2.09
CA GLY A 264 -8.53 -24.23 -2.76
C GLY A 264 -8.59 -25.04 -4.06
N VAL A 265 -7.57 -24.92 -4.90
CA VAL A 265 -7.45 -25.70 -6.15
C VAL A 265 -7.41 -27.19 -5.86
N ILE A 266 -6.58 -27.65 -4.91
CA ILE A 266 -6.49 -29.07 -4.55
C ILE A 266 -7.85 -29.61 -4.08
N ILE A 267 -8.50 -28.93 -3.14
CA ILE A 267 -9.79 -29.36 -2.57
C ILE A 267 -10.87 -29.40 -3.66
N VAL A 268 -11.01 -28.34 -4.43
CA VAL A 268 -12.05 -28.26 -5.47
C VAL A 268 -11.76 -29.26 -6.59
N SER A 269 -10.50 -29.42 -7.02
CA SER A 269 -10.14 -30.42 -8.04
C SER A 269 -10.47 -31.82 -7.59
N VAL A 270 -10.04 -32.20 -6.37
CA VAL A 270 -10.29 -33.57 -5.86
C VAL A 270 -11.80 -33.83 -5.77
N ILE A 271 -12.57 -32.91 -5.20
CA ILE A 271 -14.01 -33.08 -5.06
C ILE A 271 -14.68 -33.13 -6.45
N PHE A 272 -14.37 -32.19 -7.32
CA PHE A 272 -15.00 -32.08 -8.64
C PHE A 272 -14.71 -33.31 -9.51
N TYR A 273 -13.45 -33.70 -9.66
CA TYR A 273 -13.08 -34.83 -10.50
C TYR A 273 -13.48 -36.18 -9.89
N ALA A 274 -13.48 -36.30 -8.55
CA ALA A 274 -14.03 -37.49 -7.89
C ALA A 274 -15.53 -37.64 -8.17
N VAL A 275 -16.31 -36.57 -8.02
CA VAL A 275 -17.75 -36.59 -8.32
C VAL A 275 -17.97 -36.86 -9.82
N ASN A 276 -17.18 -36.22 -10.70
CA ASN A 276 -17.29 -36.45 -12.14
C ASN A 276 -17.01 -37.90 -12.54
N ALA A 277 -16.10 -38.59 -11.86
CA ALA A 277 -15.80 -40.00 -12.12
C ALA A 277 -17.00 -40.94 -11.85
N PHE A 278 -17.91 -40.54 -10.94
CA PHE A 278 -19.14 -41.31 -10.65
C PHE A 278 -20.35 -40.83 -11.46
N VAL A 279 -20.52 -39.52 -11.63
CA VAL A 279 -21.72 -38.89 -12.22
C VAL A 279 -21.59 -38.73 -13.75
N HIS A 280 -20.38 -38.66 -14.28
CA HIS A 280 -20.08 -38.41 -15.69
C HIS A 280 -20.81 -37.17 -16.22
N PHE A 281 -20.42 -35.97 -15.73
CA PHE A 281 -21.07 -34.71 -16.09
C PHE A 281 -21.13 -34.49 -17.62
N GLY A 282 -22.32 -34.47 -18.20
CA GLY A 282 -22.54 -34.28 -19.63
C GLY A 282 -22.21 -32.88 -20.16
N PHE A 283 -21.86 -31.92 -19.27
CA PHE A 283 -21.44 -30.59 -19.67
C PHE A 283 -19.92 -30.46 -19.90
N MET A 284 -19.12 -31.48 -19.58
CA MET A 284 -17.66 -31.45 -19.73
C MET A 284 -17.21 -31.12 -21.15
N SER A 285 -17.87 -31.72 -22.15
CA SER A 285 -17.58 -31.50 -23.58
C SER A 285 -18.29 -30.28 -24.19
N ARG A 286 -19.12 -29.55 -23.40
CA ARG A 286 -19.80 -28.35 -23.91
C ARG A 286 -18.83 -27.22 -24.11
N THR A 287 -18.99 -26.50 -25.23
CA THR A 287 -18.22 -25.28 -25.50
C THR A 287 -18.58 -24.19 -24.51
N MET A 288 -17.58 -23.47 -24.03
CA MET A 288 -17.72 -22.37 -23.12
C MET A 288 -17.91 -21.04 -23.88
N THR A 289 -18.70 -20.16 -23.28
CA THR A 289 -18.82 -18.75 -23.71
C THR A 289 -18.07 -17.86 -22.74
N ALA A 290 -17.85 -16.59 -23.07
CA ALA A 290 -17.25 -15.62 -22.16
C ALA A 290 -18.02 -15.54 -20.82
N VAL A 291 -19.36 -15.59 -20.89
CA VAL A 291 -20.24 -15.57 -19.69
C VAL A 291 -20.06 -16.83 -18.85
N SER A 292 -20.02 -18.02 -19.48
CA SER A 292 -19.83 -19.27 -18.73
C SER A 292 -18.45 -19.35 -18.06
N ILE A 293 -17.40 -18.82 -18.68
CA ILE A 293 -16.07 -18.69 -18.05
C ILE A 293 -16.12 -17.74 -16.86
N ALA A 294 -16.74 -16.56 -16.99
CA ALA A 294 -16.90 -15.64 -15.87
C ALA A 294 -17.67 -16.26 -14.70
N LEU A 295 -18.75 -16.99 -15.00
CA LEU A 295 -19.55 -17.68 -14.00
C LEU A 295 -18.74 -18.77 -13.28
N VAL A 296 -18.06 -19.64 -14.02
CA VAL A 296 -17.23 -20.71 -13.46
C VAL A 296 -16.10 -20.15 -12.62
N ASN A 297 -15.40 -19.11 -13.10
CA ASN A 297 -14.35 -18.44 -12.35
C ASN A 297 -14.88 -17.82 -11.04
N THR A 298 -16.06 -17.19 -11.09
CA THR A 298 -16.69 -16.60 -9.89
C THR A 298 -17.10 -17.69 -8.90
N LEU A 299 -17.82 -18.72 -9.35
CA LEU A 299 -18.25 -19.82 -8.49
C LEU A 299 -17.07 -20.53 -7.85
N PHE A 300 -16.03 -20.81 -8.61
CA PHE A 300 -14.81 -21.44 -8.13
C PHE A 300 -14.17 -20.62 -7.00
N ARG A 301 -13.98 -19.31 -7.18
CA ARG A 301 -13.38 -18.42 -6.18
C ARG A 301 -14.25 -18.27 -4.93
N VAL A 302 -15.56 -18.13 -5.10
CA VAL A 302 -16.51 -18.06 -3.97
C VAL A 302 -16.50 -19.37 -3.17
N VAL A 303 -16.50 -20.54 -3.85
CA VAL A 303 -16.43 -21.84 -3.18
C VAL A 303 -15.14 -22.01 -2.39
N ILE A 304 -13.98 -21.65 -2.97
CA ILE A 304 -12.70 -21.67 -2.23
C ILE A 304 -12.79 -20.84 -0.97
N VAL A 305 -13.26 -19.60 -1.08
CA VAL A 305 -13.33 -18.69 0.06
C VAL A 305 -14.33 -19.19 1.10
N MET A 306 -15.48 -19.72 0.70
CA MET A 306 -16.45 -20.31 1.65
C MET A 306 -15.87 -21.49 2.43
N ILE A 307 -15.08 -22.34 1.79
CA ILE A 307 -14.44 -23.51 2.43
C ILE A 307 -13.32 -23.05 3.37
N LEU A 308 -12.47 -22.12 2.94
CA LEU A 308 -11.24 -21.75 3.65
C LEU A 308 -11.44 -20.60 4.66
N ALA A 309 -12.50 -19.79 4.55
CA ALA A 309 -12.76 -18.70 5.49
C ALA A 309 -12.85 -19.17 6.96
N PRO A 310 -13.59 -20.23 7.32
CA PRO A 310 -13.58 -20.70 8.70
C PRO A 310 -12.20 -21.23 9.17
N MET A 311 -11.29 -21.54 8.24
CA MET A 311 -9.98 -22.10 8.49
C MET A 311 -8.85 -21.06 8.56
N THR A 312 -9.17 -19.75 8.61
CA THR A 312 -8.18 -18.67 8.62
C THR A 312 -7.10 -18.84 9.68
N GLY A 313 -7.47 -19.28 10.89
CA GLY A 313 -6.50 -19.54 11.96
C GLY A 313 -5.56 -20.72 11.69
N LEU A 314 -6.00 -21.72 10.90
CA LEU A 314 -5.14 -22.83 10.46
C LEU A 314 -4.18 -22.34 9.37
N ILE A 315 -4.65 -21.50 8.43
CA ILE A 315 -3.80 -20.90 7.39
C ILE A 315 -2.71 -20.05 8.04
N GLU A 316 -3.07 -19.19 9.01
CA GLU A 316 -2.12 -18.37 9.76
C GLU A 316 -1.04 -19.23 10.45
N LYS A 317 -1.45 -20.30 11.15
CA LYS A 317 -0.50 -21.24 11.77
C LYS A 317 0.37 -21.93 10.74
N PHE A 318 -0.20 -22.33 9.61
CA PHE A 318 0.53 -23.04 8.57
C PHE A 318 1.61 -22.15 7.93
N VAL A 319 1.29 -20.90 7.57
CA VAL A 319 2.30 -19.98 7.01
C VAL A 319 3.39 -19.64 8.03
N SER A 320 3.06 -19.61 9.33
CA SER A 320 4.03 -19.36 10.41
C SER A 320 5.05 -20.51 10.59
N LEU A 321 4.76 -21.71 10.11
CA LEU A 321 5.73 -22.82 10.09
C LEU A 321 6.84 -22.61 9.07
N PHE A 322 6.53 -21.96 7.93
CA PHE A 322 7.50 -21.70 6.86
C PHE A 322 8.30 -20.42 7.10
N VAL A 323 7.69 -19.41 7.71
CA VAL A 323 8.32 -18.11 7.95
C VAL A 323 8.47 -17.90 9.45
N LYS A 324 9.70 -18.02 9.96
CA LYS A 324 10.03 -17.82 11.38
C LYS A 324 10.23 -16.33 11.68
N ASP A 325 10.05 -15.95 12.97
CA ASP A 325 10.32 -14.59 13.43
C ASP A 325 11.82 -14.27 13.39
N ASP A 326 12.18 -13.12 12.85
CA ASP A 326 13.53 -12.56 12.93
C ASP A 326 13.72 -11.93 14.33
N LYS A 327 14.43 -12.63 15.22
CA LYS A 327 14.59 -12.21 16.63
C LYS A 327 15.63 -11.11 16.88
N GLU A 328 16.37 -10.65 15.87
CA GLU A 328 17.58 -9.83 16.09
C GLU A 328 17.64 -8.49 15.33
N ARG A 329 16.56 -7.85 14.96
CA ARG A 329 16.63 -6.48 14.42
C ARG A 329 16.41 -5.46 15.54
N LEU A 330 17.45 -4.65 15.83
CA LEU A 330 17.43 -3.52 16.78
C LEU A 330 16.26 -2.57 16.47
N LYS A 331 15.45 -2.22 17.48
CA LYS A 331 14.18 -1.47 17.33
C LYS A 331 14.29 -0.17 16.55
N GLY A 332 15.37 0.61 16.69
CA GLY A 332 15.52 1.92 16.06
C GLY A 332 15.85 1.89 14.56
N LEU A 333 16.54 0.84 14.06
CA LEU A 333 16.79 0.64 12.63
C LEU A 333 15.56 0.06 11.90
N ARG A 334 14.65 -0.61 12.61
CA ARG A 334 13.42 -1.20 12.05
C ARG A 334 12.47 -0.15 11.48
N ASP A 335 12.33 0.99 12.15
CA ASP A 335 11.36 2.00 11.75
C ASP A 335 11.72 2.62 10.40
N MET A 336 13.00 2.84 10.14
CA MET A 336 13.49 3.37 8.85
C MET A 336 13.37 2.35 7.70
N ASP A 337 13.35 1.05 7.99
CA ASP A 337 13.15 0.00 7.00
C ASP A 337 11.70 -0.03 6.47
N LEU A 338 10.78 0.70 7.10
CA LEU A 338 9.40 0.89 6.59
C LEU A 338 9.36 1.73 5.31
N LEU A 339 10.35 2.63 5.11
CA LEU A 339 10.43 3.53 3.95
C LEU A 339 11.00 2.78 2.73
N GLU A 340 10.19 1.93 2.12
CA GLU A 340 10.59 1.12 0.98
C GLU A 340 10.12 1.75 -0.34
N GLU A 341 11.04 1.93 -1.30
CA GLU A 341 10.76 2.53 -2.62
C GLU A 341 9.67 1.79 -3.41
N ARG A 342 9.52 0.47 -3.21
CA ARG A 342 8.48 -0.33 -3.88
C ARG A 342 7.05 0.12 -3.54
N PHE A 343 6.84 0.78 -2.41
CA PHE A 343 5.53 1.29 -2.01
C PHE A 343 5.21 2.68 -2.56
N LEU A 344 6.16 3.33 -3.23
CA LEU A 344 5.91 4.61 -3.92
C LEU A 344 4.83 4.49 -5.00
N THR A 345 4.58 3.29 -5.53
CA THR A 345 3.43 3.04 -6.43
C THR A 345 2.06 3.18 -5.73
N HIS A 346 2.05 3.29 -4.39
CA HIS A 346 0.85 3.42 -3.55
C HIS A 346 0.98 4.65 -2.63
N PRO A 347 0.66 5.86 -3.11
CA PRO A 347 0.92 7.12 -2.39
C PRO A 347 0.38 7.18 -0.98
N ALA A 348 -0.85 6.70 -0.73
CA ALA A 348 -1.43 6.74 0.61
C ALA A 348 -0.70 5.81 1.60
N LEU A 349 -0.22 4.64 1.13
CA LEU A 349 0.60 3.75 1.97
C LEU A 349 1.94 4.39 2.29
N SER A 350 2.61 4.98 1.30
CA SER A 350 3.91 5.65 1.49
C SER A 350 3.81 6.83 2.46
N ILE A 351 2.74 7.62 2.38
CA ILE A 351 2.45 8.73 3.31
C ILE A 351 2.20 8.19 4.72
N GLU A 352 1.46 7.09 4.87
CA GLU A 352 1.19 6.51 6.17
C GLU A 352 2.45 5.88 6.80
N GLN A 353 3.31 5.23 6.01
CA GLN A 353 4.62 4.77 6.46
C GLN A 353 5.49 5.93 6.91
N SER A 354 5.55 7.02 6.13
CA SER A 354 6.24 8.25 6.52
C SER A 354 5.72 8.79 7.86
N ARG A 355 4.39 8.83 8.06
CA ARG A 355 3.77 9.26 9.32
C ARG A 355 4.25 8.43 10.52
N GLN A 356 4.35 7.11 10.37
CA GLN A 356 4.81 6.23 11.45
C GLN A 356 6.27 6.49 11.79
N VAL A 357 7.12 6.63 10.77
CA VAL A 357 8.55 6.91 10.97
C VAL A 357 8.77 8.28 11.58
N ILE A 358 8.03 9.31 11.14
CA ILE A 358 8.07 10.65 11.75
C ILE A 358 7.60 10.61 13.21
N ASN A 359 6.57 9.84 13.53
CA ASN A 359 6.13 9.66 14.91
C ASN A 359 7.19 9.00 15.80
N SER A 360 8.02 8.11 15.23
CA SER A 360 9.17 7.53 15.93
C SER A 360 10.29 8.55 16.13
N MET A 361 10.60 9.36 15.11
CA MET A 361 11.52 10.49 15.18
C MET A 361 11.09 11.48 16.28
N ALA A 362 9.81 11.89 16.29
CA ALA A 362 9.25 12.80 17.28
C ALA A 362 9.40 12.27 18.72
N ARG A 363 9.22 10.97 18.94
CA ARG A 363 9.45 10.35 20.25
C ARG A 363 10.93 10.36 20.67
N CYS A 364 11.85 10.15 19.70
CA CYS A 364 13.29 10.29 19.96
C CYS A 364 13.64 11.71 20.39
N VAL A 365 13.07 12.71 19.73
CA VAL A 365 13.29 14.14 20.08
C VAL A 365 12.82 14.46 21.50
N VAL A 366 11.61 14.04 21.90
CA VAL A 366 11.13 14.25 23.29
C VAL A 366 12.10 13.63 24.30
N LYS A 367 12.57 12.43 24.02
CA LYS A 367 13.55 11.75 24.87
C LYS A 367 14.87 12.54 24.92
N ASN A 368 15.40 12.93 23.75
CA ASN A 368 16.67 13.65 23.65
C ASN A 368 16.65 14.99 24.40
N VAL A 369 15.59 15.79 24.22
CA VAL A 369 15.40 17.05 24.96
C VAL A 369 15.29 16.78 26.46
N THR A 370 14.54 15.78 26.90
CA THR A 370 14.39 15.43 28.31
C THR A 370 15.73 15.02 28.95
N ASP A 371 16.49 14.18 28.25
CA ASP A 371 17.80 13.71 28.71
C ASP A 371 18.80 14.87 28.77
N ALA A 372 18.85 15.76 27.77
CA ALA A 372 19.68 16.95 27.75
C ALA A 372 19.36 17.92 28.89
N LEU A 373 18.07 18.18 29.14
CA LEU A 373 17.63 19.01 30.26
C LEU A 373 18.07 18.45 31.64
N SER A 374 18.11 17.12 31.77
CA SER A 374 18.55 16.46 33.00
C SER A 374 20.06 16.63 33.26
N LEU A 375 20.87 16.72 32.19
CA LEU A 375 22.31 16.89 32.29
C LEU A 375 22.70 18.26 32.88
N VAL A 376 21.86 19.27 32.75
CA VAL A 376 22.07 20.59 33.38
C VAL A 376 22.04 20.49 34.89
N ASP A 377 21.25 19.59 35.49
CA ASP A 377 21.25 19.33 36.93
C ASP A 377 22.41 18.46 37.36
N LYS A 378 22.67 17.40 36.61
CA LYS A 378 23.69 16.44 36.96
C LYS A 378 24.33 15.86 35.68
N TYR A 379 25.44 16.45 35.31
CA TYR A 379 26.22 15.97 34.17
C TYR A 379 26.77 14.58 34.41
N THR A 380 26.65 13.71 33.40
CA THR A 380 27.33 12.43 33.33
C THR A 380 27.86 12.20 31.91
N LYS A 381 29.04 11.59 31.77
CA LYS A 381 29.64 11.30 30.45
C LYS A 381 28.78 10.34 29.63
N ASP A 382 28.17 9.36 30.29
CA ASP A 382 27.29 8.42 29.62
C ASP A 382 26.00 9.09 29.11
N GLY A 383 25.41 9.97 29.93
CA GLY A 383 24.23 10.74 29.52
C GLY A 383 24.51 11.69 28.35
N PHE A 384 25.67 12.32 28.33
CA PHE A 384 26.09 13.15 27.20
C PHE A 384 26.24 12.29 25.91
N ALA A 385 26.91 11.14 26.02
CA ALA A 385 27.05 10.22 24.90
C ALA A 385 25.70 9.67 24.39
N ASP A 386 24.71 9.51 25.29
CA ASP A 386 23.36 9.08 24.92
C ASP A 386 22.61 10.20 24.16
N VAL A 387 22.70 11.47 24.60
CA VAL A 387 22.13 12.62 23.88
C VAL A 387 22.73 12.74 22.49
N GLN A 388 24.05 12.61 22.34
CA GLN A 388 24.73 12.67 21.06
C GLN A 388 24.28 11.54 20.11
N LYS A 389 24.12 10.31 20.61
CA LYS A 389 23.61 9.20 19.80
C LYS A 389 22.15 9.38 19.36
N GLU A 390 21.32 9.94 20.21
CA GLU A 390 19.91 10.21 19.86
C GLU A 390 19.82 11.32 18.80
N GLU A 391 20.68 12.35 18.86
CA GLU A 391 20.77 13.39 17.84
C GLU A 391 21.23 12.79 16.50
N GLU A 392 22.33 12.00 16.46
CA GLU A 392 22.77 11.30 15.25
C GLU A 392 21.68 10.38 14.68
N LEU A 393 20.81 9.82 15.51
CA LEU A 393 19.67 9.02 15.09
C LEU A 393 18.56 9.89 14.46
N VAL A 394 18.28 11.07 15.04
CA VAL A 394 17.30 12.03 14.54
C VAL A 394 17.73 12.56 13.17
N ASP A 395 19.00 12.90 12.97
CA ASP A 395 19.58 13.28 11.69
C ASP A 395 19.35 12.22 10.61
N ARG A 396 19.60 10.95 10.94
CA ARG A 396 19.35 9.85 10.01
C ARG A 396 17.87 9.71 9.65
N TYR A 397 16.96 9.99 10.59
CA TYR A 397 15.53 10.04 10.31
C TYR A 397 15.21 11.16 9.33
N GLU A 398 15.75 12.36 9.53
CA GLU A 398 15.55 13.53 8.67
C GLU A 398 16.00 13.23 7.24
N ASP A 399 17.25 12.80 7.05
CA ASP A 399 17.82 12.46 5.75
C ASP A 399 16.98 11.42 4.97
N LYS A 400 16.62 10.32 5.64
CA LYS A 400 15.90 9.22 5.00
C LYS A 400 14.45 9.59 4.69
N LEU A 401 13.77 10.26 5.63
CA LEU A 401 12.40 10.76 5.45
C LEU A 401 12.35 11.85 4.40
N GLY A 402 13.29 12.81 4.41
CA GLY A 402 13.36 13.89 3.43
C GLY A 402 13.49 13.35 2.02
N THR A 403 14.43 12.42 1.81
CA THR A 403 14.62 11.75 0.51
C THR A 403 13.36 11.00 0.08
N TYR A 404 12.71 10.26 0.96
CA TYR A 404 11.52 9.47 0.65
C TYR A 404 10.30 10.35 0.38
N LEU A 405 10.06 11.39 1.18
CA LEU A 405 8.97 12.35 0.99
C LEU A 405 9.11 13.13 -0.32
N VAL A 406 10.34 13.51 -0.72
CA VAL A 406 10.61 14.14 -2.02
C VAL A 406 10.28 13.20 -3.18
N GLN A 407 10.52 11.89 -3.05
CA GLN A 407 10.08 10.93 -4.06
C GLN A 407 8.53 10.86 -4.14
N ILE A 408 7.85 10.92 -3.00
CA ILE A 408 6.37 10.95 -2.96
C ILE A 408 5.82 12.20 -3.67
N THR A 409 6.46 13.38 -3.57
CA THR A 409 5.97 14.59 -4.26
C THR A 409 5.98 14.49 -5.78
N ARG A 410 6.74 13.56 -6.35
CA ARG A 410 6.80 13.31 -7.81
C ARG A 410 5.65 12.45 -8.32
N LEU A 411 4.84 11.89 -7.42
CA LEU A 411 3.69 11.05 -7.74
C LEU A 411 2.44 11.91 -8.00
N GLU A 412 1.44 11.33 -8.64
CA GLU A 412 0.12 11.97 -8.78
C GLU A 412 -0.62 11.91 -7.44
N LEU A 413 -0.56 13.00 -6.69
CA LEU A 413 -1.16 13.13 -5.37
C LEU A 413 -2.49 13.89 -5.42
N THR A 414 -3.43 13.50 -4.54
CA THR A 414 -4.62 14.31 -4.27
C THR A 414 -4.22 15.59 -3.52
N LYS A 415 -5.08 16.63 -3.57
CA LYS A 415 -4.84 17.88 -2.82
C LYS A 415 -4.57 17.65 -1.33
N GLN A 416 -5.30 16.71 -0.72
CA GLN A 416 -5.13 16.39 0.71
C GLN A 416 -3.79 15.70 0.98
N GLN A 417 -3.37 14.78 0.11
CA GLN A 417 -2.06 14.12 0.21
C GLN A 417 -0.91 15.12 0.06
N ASN A 418 -1.01 16.07 -0.89
CA ASN A 418 -0.01 17.13 -1.05
C ASN A 418 0.14 17.98 0.22
N ILE A 419 -0.99 18.33 0.87
CA ILE A 419 -0.97 19.08 2.14
C ILE A 419 -0.28 18.25 3.23
N MET A 420 -0.57 16.95 3.33
CA MET A 420 0.06 16.07 4.34
C MET A 420 1.56 15.94 4.10
N VAL A 421 1.99 15.69 2.87
CA VAL A 421 3.42 15.57 2.54
C VAL A 421 4.16 16.89 2.82
N GLY A 422 3.55 18.05 2.49
CA GLY A 422 4.09 19.34 2.83
C GLY A 422 4.24 19.54 4.34
N LYS A 423 3.20 19.18 5.13
CA LYS A 423 3.26 19.21 6.61
C LYS A 423 4.44 18.35 7.12
N TYR A 424 4.61 17.12 6.60
CA TYR A 424 5.66 16.22 7.04
C TYR A 424 7.07 16.74 6.70
N LEU A 425 7.26 17.29 5.50
CA LEU A 425 8.55 17.88 5.10
C LEU A 425 8.98 19.04 6.02
N HIS A 426 8.05 19.88 6.47
CA HIS A 426 8.35 20.92 7.44
C HIS A 426 8.65 20.33 8.83
N SER A 427 7.82 19.37 9.28
CA SER A 427 7.94 18.82 10.63
C SER A 427 9.24 18.04 10.86
N ILE A 428 9.80 17.36 9.84
CA ILE A 428 11.07 16.64 10.04
C ILE A 428 12.22 17.59 10.32
N THR A 429 12.27 18.73 9.63
CA THR A 429 13.29 19.77 9.87
C THR A 429 13.09 20.43 11.25
N ASP A 430 11.84 20.66 11.68
CA ASP A 430 11.58 21.21 13.02
C ASP A 430 12.02 20.22 14.12
N PHE A 431 11.79 18.92 13.94
CA PHE A 431 12.22 17.90 14.89
C PHE A 431 13.74 17.74 14.94
N GLU A 432 14.43 17.82 13.83
CA GLU A 432 15.90 17.84 13.78
C GLU A 432 16.43 19.04 14.56
N ARG A 433 15.93 20.26 14.31
CA ARG A 433 16.34 21.48 15.05
C ARG A 433 16.13 21.36 16.54
N MET A 434 15.02 20.76 16.99
CA MET A 434 14.79 20.50 18.41
C MET A 434 15.84 19.56 19.01
N SER A 435 16.31 18.57 18.24
CA SER A 435 17.36 17.64 18.66
C SER A 435 18.73 18.33 18.71
N ASP A 436 19.02 19.21 17.75
CA ASP A 436 20.22 20.06 17.75
C ASP A 436 20.28 20.96 18.98
N HIS A 437 19.17 21.61 19.34
CA HIS A 437 19.08 22.40 20.57
C HIS A 437 19.31 21.55 21.82
N ALA A 438 18.81 20.28 21.82
CA ALA A 438 19.09 19.35 22.93
C ALA A 438 20.59 19.05 23.08
N LEU A 439 21.29 18.82 21.94
CA LEU A 439 22.76 18.63 21.97
C LEU A 439 23.48 19.88 22.48
N ASN A 440 23.10 21.08 22.03
CA ASN A 440 23.67 22.33 22.49
C ASN A 440 23.47 22.54 24.03
N ILE A 441 22.29 22.17 24.55
CA ILE A 441 22.02 22.18 26.00
C ILE A 441 22.95 21.21 26.73
N ALA A 442 23.17 20.03 26.21
CA ALA A 442 24.07 19.04 26.78
C ALA A 442 25.54 19.51 26.73
N GLU A 443 25.97 20.22 25.68
CA GLU A 443 27.29 20.83 25.57
C GLU A 443 27.48 21.94 26.63
N CYS A 444 26.46 22.76 26.87
CA CYS A 444 26.49 23.71 27.97
C CYS A 444 26.67 23.02 29.34
N ALA A 445 25.99 21.92 29.58
CA ALA A 445 26.13 21.12 30.79
C ALA A 445 27.55 20.52 30.92
N GLN A 446 28.15 20.06 29.82
CA GLN A 446 29.52 19.57 29.76
C GLN A 446 30.52 20.70 30.08
N GLU A 447 30.35 21.88 29.48
CA GLU A 447 31.19 23.06 29.77
C GLU A 447 31.16 23.45 31.23
N MET A 448 29.97 23.46 31.84
CA MET A 448 29.80 23.72 33.26
C MET A 448 30.58 22.71 34.12
N HIS A 449 30.47 21.43 33.79
CA HIS A 449 31.17 20.38 34.52
C HIS A 449 32.69 20.50 34.39
N ASP A 450 33.22 20.68 33.20
CA ASP A 450 34.66 20.71 32.92
C ASP A 450 35.33 21.94 33.55
N LYS A 451 34.64 23.07 33.50
CA LYS A 451 35.10 24.34 34.09
C LYS A 451 34.73 24.49 35.57
N LYS A 452 34.04 23.51 36.16
CA LYS A 452 33.55 23.52 37.56
C LYS A 452 32.73 24.78 37.91
N LEU A 453 31.89 25.19 36.96
CA LEU A 453 30.98 26.31 37.12
C LEU A 453 29.69 25.85 37.82
N SER A 454 29.11 26.71 38.65
CA SER A 454 27.83 26.46 39.30
C SER A 454 26.99 27.74 39.35
N PHE A 455 25.72 27.63 39.07
CA PHE A 455 24.78 28.72 39.18
C PHE A 455 24.46 29.05 40.63
N SER A 456 24.11 30.29 40.90
CA SER A 456 23.56 30.67 42.20
C SER A 456 22.24 29.95 42.47
N LYS A 457 21.87 29.80 43.76
CA LYS A 457 20.59 29.15 44.12
C LYS A 457 19.39 29.78 43.44
N TYR A 458 19.44 31.08 43.19
CA TYR A 458 18.38 31.82 42.52
C TYR A 458 18.30 31.45 41.02
N ALA A 459 19.44 31.52 40.33
CA ALA A 459 19.51 31.12 38.92
C ALA A 459 19.15 29.66 38.69
N THR A 460 19.55 28.76 39.61
CA THR A 460 19.16 27.35 39.56
C THR A 460 17.63 27.16 39.67
N HIS A 461 17.00 27.95 40.55
CA HIS A 461 15.53 27.89 40.68
C HIS A 461 14.83 28.42 39.43
N GLU A 462 15.26 29.57 38.89
CA GLU A 462 14.74 30.12 37.63
C GLU A 462 14.86 29.10 36.48
N LEU A 463 16.05 28.52 36.31
CA LEU A 463 16.29 27.48 35.28
C LEU A 463 15.42 26.24 35.50
N SER A 464 15.16 25.82 36.75
CA SER A 464 14.32 24.66 37.02
C SER A 464 12.86 24.86 36.57
N VAL A 465 12.34 26.10 36.78
CA VAL A 465 10.99 26.46 36.30
C VAL A 465 10.93 26.49 34.79
N LEU A 466 11.91 27.16 34.14
CA LEU A 466 11.97 27.24 32.68
C LEU A 466 12.07 25.86 32.04
N ARG A 467 12.96 24.99 32.53
CA ARG A 467 13.11 23.61 32.01
C ARG A 467 11.84 22.78 32.15
N SER A 468 11.10 22.93 33.24
CA SER A 468 9.82 22.26 33.42
C SER A 468 8.81 22.74 32.38
N ALA A 469 8.76 24.03 32.08
CA ALA A 469 7.89 24.61 31.07
C ALA A 469 8.29 24.13 29.65
N VAL A 470 9.59 24.12 29.33
CA VAL A 470 10.11 23.60 28.04
C VAL A 470 9.81 22.11 27.88
N SER A 471 10.01 21.31 28.92
CA SER A 471 9.67 19.90 28.88
C SER A 471 8.17 19.68 28.63
N GLU A 472 7.30 20.50 29.23
CA GLU A 472 5.85 20.41 29.02
C GLU A 472 5.46 20.83 27.60
N ILE A 473 5.99 21.94 27.06
CA ILE A 473 5.62 22.40 25.70
C ILE A 473 6.08 21.43 24.64
N VAL A 474 7.30 20.88 24.76
CA VAL A 474 7.82 19.85 23.82
C VAL A 474 6.94 18.60 23.83
N ALA A 475 6.57 18.11 25.01
CA ALA A 475 5.67 16.95 25.12
C ALA A 475 4.28 17.24 24.54
N LEU A 476 3.72 18.44 24.74
CA LEU A 476 2.45 18.86 24.19
C LEU A 476 2.51 18.99 22.65
N ALA A 477 3.58 19.61 22.12
CA ALA A 477 3.76 19.80 20.68
C ALA A 477 3.85 18.45 19.95
N VAL A 478 4.68 17.54 20.45
CA VAL A 478 4.80 16.19 19.87
C VAL A 478 3.49 15.41 20.02
N LYS A 479 2.80 15.53 21.15
CA LYS A 479 1.50 14.87 21.34
C LYS A 479 0.46 15.41 20.36
N ALA A 480 0.36 16.72 20.17
CA ALA A 480 -0.54 17.36 19.21
C ALA A 480 -0.27 16.86 17.78
N PHE A 481 1.00 16.72 17.41
CA PHE A 481 1.42 16.22 16.11
C PHE A 481 1.07 14.75 15.90
N VAL A 482 1.39 13.88 16.86
CA VAL A 482 1.18 12.42 16.77
C VAL A 482 -0.30 12.05 16.76
N GLU A 483 -1.10 12.73 17.61
CA GLU A 483 -2.55 12.50 17.72
C GLU A 483 -3.35 13.27 16.64
N ASP A 484 -2.70 14.19 15.91
CA ASP A 484 -3.31 15.14 14.95
C ASP A 484 -4.49 15.90 15.58
N ASP A 485 -4.31 16.36 16.83
CA ASP A 485 -5.34 16.98 17.65
C ASP A 485 -5.08 18.48 17.82
N LEU A 486 -5.88 19.29 17.12
CA LEU A 486 -5.84 20.76 17.20
C LEU A 486 -6.21 21.29 18.58
N SER A 487 -7.00 20.58 19.38
CA SER A 487 -7.35 21.02 20.73
C SER A 487 -6.13 21.05 21.67
N ILE A 488 -5.19 20.16 21.45
CA ILE A 488 -3.89 20.15 22.15
C ILE A 488 -3.01 21.29 21.60
N ALA A 489 -2.99 21.48 20.27
CA ALA A 489 -2.19 22.51 19.61
C ALA A 489 -2.53 23.92 20.12
N TYR A 490 -3.79 24.25 20.33
CA TYR A 490 -4.23 25.55 20.88
C TYR A 490 -3.70 25.86 22.29
N ARG A 491 -3.17 24.87 23.00
CA ARG A 491 -2.58 25.07 24.33
C ARG A 491 -1.09 25.43 24.28
N ILE A 492 -0.46 25.28 23.13
CA ILE A 492 0.99 25.47 22.95
C ILE A 492 1.31 26.95 22.93
N GLU A 493 0.62 27.75 22.12
CA GLU A 493 0.89 29.17 21.94
C GLU A 493 0.86 29.98 23.29
N PRO A 494 -0.15 29.82 24.17
CA PRO A 494 -0.13 30.51 25.47
C PRO A 494 1.02 30.08 26.39
N LEU A 495 1.51 28.82 26.24
CA LEU A 495 2.64 28.34 27.03
C LEU A 495 3.96 28.87 26.48
N GLU A 496 4.08 28.96 25.16
CA GLU A 496 5.24 29.55 24.48
C GLU A 496 5.40 31.03 24.82
N GLU A 497 4.33 31.85 24.74
CA GLU A 497 4.35 33.26 25.19
C GLU A 497 4.82 33.39 26.63
N LYS A 498 4.48 32.44 27.50
CA LYS A 498 4.91 32.46 28.89
C LYS A 498 6.38 32.08 29.05
N ILE A 499 6.86 31.13 28.25
CA ILE A 499 8.28 30.73 28.22
C ILE A 499 9.14 31.92 27.76
N ASP A 500 8.73 32.59 26.68
CA ASP A 500 9.42 33.78 26.16
C ASP A 500 9.52 34.87 27.23
N SER A 501 8.42 35.18 27.93
CA SER A 501 8.39 36.12 29.01
C SER A 501 9.34 35.75 30.15
N LEU A 502 9.41 34.46 30.52
CA LEU A 502 10.33 33.96 31.54
C LEU A 502 11.79 34.09 31.07
N CYS A 503 12.10 33.76 29.83
CA CYS A 503 13.45 33.92 29.28
C CYS A 503 13.92 35.38 29.32
N ASP A 504 13.06 36.34 28.99
CA ASP A 504 13.40 37.76 29.01
C ASP A 504 13.60 38.28 30.45
N GLU A 505 12.74 37.87 31.39
CA GLU A 505 12.95 38.20 32.82
C GLU A 505 14.26 37.60 33.33
N MET A 506 14.59 36.38 33.01
CA MET A 506 15.81 35.69 33.41
C MET A 506 17.06 36.36 32.83
N LYS A 507 17.02 36.82 31.57
CA LYS A 507 18.10 37.61 30.94
C LYS A 507 18.34 38.90 31.73
N LEU A 508 17.27 39.63 32.09
CA LEU A 508 17.36 40.86 32.86
C LEU A 508 17.95 40.60 34.26
N HIS A 509 17.45 39.58 34.96
CA HIS A 509 17.99 39.20 36.27
C HIS A 509 19.46 38.78 36.18
N HIS A 510 19.86 38.14 35.08
CA HIS A 510 21.25 37.77 34.88
C HIS A 510 22.17 38.97 34.67
N ILE A 511 21.76 39.97 33.88
CA ILE A 511 22.50 41.22 33.70
C ILE A 511 22.71 41.92 35.06
N ASN A 512 21.68 41.98 35.89
CA ASN A 512 21.79 42.55 37.24
C ASN A 512 22.80 41.76 38.08
N ARG A 513 22.78 40.43 38.07
CA ARG A 513 23.76 39.58 38.81
C ARG A 513 25.21 39.80 38.35
N ILE A 514 25.43 40.05 37.05
CA ILE A 514 26.77 40.42 36.55
C ILE A 514 27.17 41.78 37.05
N SER A 515 26.28 42.78 36.99
CA SER A 515 26.53 44.15 37.45
C SER A 515 26.84 44.22 38.94
N ASP A 516 26.18 43.42 39.75
CA ASP A 516 26.38 43.34 41.21
C ASP A 516 27.58 42.46 41.58
N GLY A 517 28.31 41.89 40.62
CA GLY A 517 29.47 41.03 40.85
C GLY A 517 29.14 39.67 41.48
N THR A 518 27.87 39.29 41.54
CA THR A 518 27.40 37.99 42.07
C THR A 518 27.45 36.85 41.03
N CYS A 519 27.72 37.19 39.77
CA CYS A 519 27.92 36.23 38.66
C CYS A 519 29.21 36.59 37.90
N THR A 520 29.97 35.57 37.51
CA THR A 520 31.15 35.72 36.65
C THR A 520 30.76 35.88 35.19
N LEU A 521 31.57 36.62 34.43
CA LEU A 521 31.35 36.79 32.99
C LEU A 521 31.30 35.46 32.25
N GLN A 522 32.14 34.49 32.63
CA GLN A 522 32.22 33.17 32.04
C GLN A 522 30.94 32.35 32.26
N LEU A 523 30.37 32.42 33.47
CA LEU A 523 29.09 31.79 33.78
C LEU A 523 27.94 32.47 33.01
N GLY A 524 28.13 33.80 32.72
CA GLY A 524 27.21 34.59 31.93
C GLY A 524 27.01 34.11 30.51
N PHE A 525 28.09 33.73 29.86
CA PHE A 525 28.01 33.16 28.50
C PHE A 525 27.25 31.84 28.49
N VAL A 526 27.59 30.91 29.39
CA VAL A 526 26.91 29.62 29.48
C VAL A 526 25.41 29.77 29.79
N PHE A 527 25.07 30.75 30.69
CA PHE A 527 23.67 31.02 31.01
C PHE A 527 22.88 31.54 29.78
N ASN A 528 23.51 32.48 29.03
CA ASN A 528 22.90 33.01 27.82
C ASN A 528 22.73 31.93 26.72
N ASP A 529 23.75 31.09 26.56
CA ASP A 529 23.69 29.98 25.58
C ASP A 529 22.59 28.96 25.95
N LEU A 530 22.43 28.64 27.24
CA LEU A 530 21.30 27.83 27.72
C LEU A 530 19.96 28.48 27.40
N LEU A 531 19.78 29.79 27.68
CA LEU A 531 18.52 30.48 27.39
C LEU A 531 18.23 30.62 25.90
N THR A 532 19.25 30.54 25.05
CA THR A 532 19.08 30.57 23.58
C THR A 532 18.64 29.22 23.03
N ASN A 533 19.00 28.13 23.70
CA ASN A 533 18.70 26.79 23.28
C ASN A 533 17.48 26.15 23.99
N LEU A 534 16.95 26.82 25.01
CA LEU A 534 15.71 26.48 25.71
C LEU A 534 14.51 27.16 25.07
#